data_e73359ba6da0c6c183d786d584f05c75
#
_entry.id   e73359ba6da0c6c183d786d584f05c75
#
_cell.length_a   1.000
_cell.length_b   1.000
_cell.length_c   1.000
_cell.angle_alpha   90.00
_cell.angle_beta   90.00
_cell.angle_gamma   90.00
#
_symmetry.space_group_name_H-M   'P 1'
#
loop_
_entity.id
_entity.type
_entity.pdbx_description
1 polymer ?
#
loop_
_entity_poly.entity_id
_entity_poly.type
_entity_poly.pdbx_seq_one_letter_code
_entity_poly.pdbx_strand_id
1 'polypeptide(L)'
;MYVQQLYTNCLAEAAYYIESNGEAAIVDPIREIEPYLEMARQRGTKIKYVFETHFHADFVSGHIDLAKETGATIVFGPLAETQYKTHTAKDGEEFRLGNITLKAIHTPGHTPESTSYLLYDESYQEYCLFSGDTLFVGDVGRPDLLDGKMSKEELAGMMYDSLNKKIKLLPDEVIVYPAHGPGSACGKNLGKETWSTIGHQKKTNYALREMHKDEFIKEVTEGLVAPPAYFFSDARINKQGYEAIDEVMKKNLRPLSVDALEMEIQNGTLVLDTRNPDAFEKAFIPGAINIGLNGMFAVWVGTVVDIHAPLVLVCDSGKEEEAVQRLARVGYENVRGYIQGGMDSWINAGKKTDSVNSVSPKVFADKVRSGAAVLDVRKISEAEAGYVQGANVLPLADLKNSISALPKNEPLYIHCAGGYRSMIAASMMKAVGYTNVINVYGGWSLIKDENIPVATGAVETKSL
;
A
#
# COMPACT_ATOMS: atom_id res chain seq x y z
N MET A 1 -14.30 19.14 -21.63
CA MET A 1 -13.40 18.62 -20.57
C MET A 1 -14.00 17.35 -19.95
N TYR A 2 -13.16 16.35 -19.62
CA TYR A 2 -13.55 15.15 -18.89
C TYR A 2 -12.45 14.79 -17.87
N VAL A 3 -12.84 14.41 -16.65
CA VAL A 3 -11.93 13.97 -15.59
C VAL A 3 -12.50 12.69 -14.99
N GLN A 4 -11.68 11.66 -14.88
CA GLN A 4 -12.05 10.38 -14.26
C GLN A 4 -11.00 9.94 -13.27
N GLN A 5 -11.45 9.60 -12.06
CA GLN A 5 -10.63 8.91 -11.05
C GLN A 5 -10.61 7.41 -11.35
N LEU A 6 -9.43 6.82 -11.36
CA LEU A 6 -9.19 5.38 -11.39
C LEU A 6 -8.65 4.97 -10.01
N TYR A 7 -9.50 4.32 -9.21
CA TYR A 7 -9.14 3.99 -7.83
C TYR A 7 -8.71 2.53 -7.67
N THR A 8 -7.50 2.33 -7.12
CA THR A 8 -6.90 1.01 -6.88
C THR A 8 -7.05 0.63 -5.41
N ASN A 9 -8.13 -0.09 -5.08
CA ASN A 9 -8.51 -0.43 -3.70
C ASN A 9 -7.38 -1.08 -2.88
N CYS A 10 -6.56 -1.96 -3.47
CA CYS A 10 -5.52 -2.70 -2.74
C CYS A 10 -4.31 -1.85 -2.34
N LEU A 11 -4.14 -0.66 -2.92
CA LEU A 11 -3.15 0.35 -2.56
C LEU A 11 -3.80 1.58 -1.90
N ALA A 12 -5.12 1.68 -1.94
CA ALA A 12 -5.88 2.88 -1.59
C ALA A 12 -5.39 4.11 -2.39
N GLU A 13 -4.97 3.91 -3.64
CA GLU A 13 -4.37 4.87 -4.54
C GLU A 13 -5.37 5.33 -5.59
N ALA A 14 -5.26 6.58 -6.04
CA ALA A 14 -6.09 7.21 -7.05
C ALA A 14 -5.25 7.86 -8.13
N ALA A 15 -5.25 7.26 -9.33
CA ALA A 15 -4.78 7.89 -10.55
C ALA A 15 -5.92 8.69 -11.23
N TYR A 16 -5.56 9.64 -12.08
CA TYR A 16 -6.55 10.46 -12.78
C TYR A 16 -6.29 10.52 -14.29
N TYR A 17 -7.35 10.29 -15.06
CA TYR A 17 -7.40 10.51 -16.49
C TYR A 17 -8.11 11.83 -16.77
N ILE A 18 -7.47 12.71 -17.54
CA ILE A 18 -7.97 14.04 -17.88
C ILE A 18 -7.95 14.19 -19.39
N GLU A 19 -9.01 14.74 -19.99
CA GLU A 19 -9.00 15.02 -21.43
C GLU A 19 -9.73 16.30 -21.81
N SER A 20 -9.27 16.89 -22.90
CA SER A 20 -9.93 18.00 -23.58
C SER A 20 -9.51 18.03 -25.05
N ASN A 21 -10.49 18.15 -25.95
CA ASN A 21 -10.28 18.38 -27.39
C ASN A 21 -9.26 17.42 -28.04
N GLY A 22 -9.38 16.10 -27.76
CA GLY A 22 -8.54 15.06 -28.36
C GLY A 22 -7.16 14.88 -27.73
N GLU A 23 -6.80 15.66 -26.71
CA GLU A 23 -5.60 15.47 -25.89
C GLU A 23 -5.95 14.94 -24.52
N ALA A 24 -5.13 14.04 -23.99
CA ALA A 24 -5.27 13.49 -22.64
C ALA A 24 -4.00 13.65 -21.80
N ALA A 25 -4.18 13.62 -20.49
CA ALA A 25 -3.11 13.55 -19.50
C ALA A 25 -3.48 12.55 -18.39
N ILE A 26 -2.46 11.95 -17.81
CA ILE A 26 -2.60 11.06 -16.64
C ILE A 26 -1.89 11.70 -15.45
N VAL A 27 -2.49 11.61 -14.27
CA VAL A 27 -1.85 12.03 -13.01
C VAL A 27 -1.66 10.79 -12.14
N ASP A 28 -0.45 10.58 -11.64
CA ASP A 28 -0.04 9.52 -10.72
C ASP A 28 -0.46 8.11 -11.19
N PRO A 29 -0.07 7.66 -12.39
CA PRO A 29 -0.48 6.35 -12.90
C PRO A 29 0.16 5.22 -12.10
N ILE A 30 -0.59 4.15 -11.80
CA ILE A 30 -0.01 2.89 -11.31
C ILE A 30 0.82 2.21 -12.41
N ARG A 31 1.61 1.19 -12.02
CA ARG A 31 2.55 0.49 -12.91
C ARG A 31 1.90 -0.10 -14.16
N GLU A 32 0.66 -0.57 -14.05
CA GLU A 32 -0.10 -1.11 -15.16
C GLU A 32 -0.71 -0.01 -16.01
N ILE A 33 -0.17 0.17 -17.20
CA ILE A 33 -0.55 1.29 -18.08
C ILE A 33 -1.74 0.99 -18.99
N GLU A 34 -2.09 -0.27 -19.20
CA GLU A 34 -3.12 -0.67 -20.17
C GLU A 34 -4.49 -0.01 -19.94
N PRO A 35 -4.99 0.17 -18.69
CA PRO A 35 -6.25 0.87 -18.47
C PRO A 35 -6.26 2.29 -19.05
N TYR A 36 -5.14 3.02 -18.94
CA TYR A 36 -5.03 4.39 -19.47
C TYR A 36 -4.95 4.42 -20.99
N LEU A 37 -4.20 3.48 -21.59
CA LEU A 37 -4.10 3.32 -23.03
C LEU A 37 -5.46 2.96 -23.66
N GLU A 38 -6.19 2.03 -23.02
CA GLU A 38 -7.51 1.62 -23.47
C GLU A 38 -8.51 2.78 -23.40
N MET A 39 -8.52 3.56 -22.31
CA MET A 39 -9.35 4.77 -22.21
C MET A 39 -9.03 5.76 -23.33
N ALA A 40 -7.75 6.03 -23.60
CA ALA A 40 -7.34 6.94 -24.66
C ALA A 40 -7.80 6.44 -26.03
N ARG A 41 -7.67 5.12 -26.32
CA ARG A 41 -8.16 4.51 -27.56
C ARG A 41 -9.67 4.63 -27.73
N GLN A 42 -10.44 4.26 -26.69
CA GLN A 42 -11.91 4.31 -26.71
C GLN A 42 -12.45 5.73 -26.90
N ARG A 43 -11.74 6.72 -26.37
CA ARG A 43 -12.15 8.12 -26.42
C ARG A 43 -11.52 8.90 -27.58
N GLY A 44 -10.64 8.26 -28.35
CA GLY A 44 -9.97 8.88 -29.52
C GLY A 44 -9.04 10.02 -29.13
N THR A 45 -8.37 9.92 -27.98
CA THR A 45 -7.46 10.95 -27.47
C THR A 45 -6.01 10.50 -27.54
N LYS A 46 -5.09 11.48 -27.55
CA LYS A 46 -3.65 11.26 -27.44
C LYS A 46 -3.16 11.67 -26.07
N ILE A 47 -2.54 10.75 -25.34
CA ILE A 47 -1.89 11.07 -24.05
C ILE A 47 -0.67 11.95 -24.36
N LYS A 48 -0.69 13.17 -23.85
CA LYS A 48 0.33 14.20 -24.09
C LYS A 48 1.25 14.40 -22.89
N TYR A 49 0.71 14.29 -21.70
CA TYR A 49 1.43 14.44 -20.45
C TYR A 49 1.15 13.29 -19.49
N VAL A 50 2.17 12.96 -18.68
CA VAL A 50 2.05 12.16 -17.46
C VAL A 50 2.58 13.02 -16.32
N PHE A 51 1.70 13.44 -15.44
CA PHE A 51 2.03 14.25 -14.27
C PHE A 51 2.26 13.35 -13.07
N GLU A 52 3.36 13.56 -12.38
CA GLU A 52 3.65 12.94 -11.08
C GLU A 52 3.60 14.02 -10.01
N THR A 53 2.82 13.81 -8.97
CA THR A 53 2.72 14.76 -7.86
C THR A 53 3.95 14.73 -6.98
N HIS A 54 4.59 13.56 -6.85
CA HIS A 54 5.82 13.33 -6.09
C HIS A 54 6.45 11.97 -6.48
N PHE A 55 7.59 11.61 -5.89
CA PHE A 55 8.09 10.23 -5.99
C PHE A 55 7.32 9.34 -5.02
N HIS A 56 6.35 8.58 -5.54
CA HIS A 56 5.54 7.65 -4.73
C HIS A 56 6.42 6.65 -4.00
N ALA A 57 6.13 6.45 -2.72
CA ALA A 57 6.87 5.53 -1.87
C ALA A 57 6.16 4.17 -1.72
N ASP A 58 4.88 4.12 -1.95
CA ASP A 58 4.02 2.94 -1.69
C ASP A 58 3.71 2.13 -2.95
N PHE A 59 4.12 2.61 -4.13
CA PHE A 59 4.06 1.86 -5.40
C PHE A 59 5.06 2.40 -6.42
N VAL A 60 5.38 1.57 -7.43
CA VAL A 60 6.13 1.98 -8.61
C VAL A 60 5.15 2.53 -9.63
N SER A 61 5.31 3.81 -10.01
CA SER A 61 4.44 4.48 -10.96
C SER A 61 4.67 3.99 -12.41
N GLY A 62 3.66 4.11 -13.28
CA GLY A 62 3.69 3.71 -14.68
C GLY A 62 4.18 4.78 -15.66
N HIS A 63 4.67 5.90 -15.16
CA HIS A 63 4.99 7.09 -15.97
C HIS A 63 6.02 6.84 -17.09
N ILE A 64 7.04 6.01 -16.83
CA ILE A 64 8.07 5.68 -17.83
C ILE A 64 7.48 4.83 -18.96
N ASP A 65 6.69 3.81 -18.60
CA ASP A 65 6.07 2.94 -19.60
C ASP A 65 5.03 3.70 -20.43
N LEU A 66 4.20 4.56 -19.80
CA LEU A 66 3.27 5.45 -20.53
C LEU A 66 4.00 6.38 -21.47
N ALA A 67 5.09 7.02 -21.02
CA ALA A 67 5.87 7.91 -21.87
C ALA A 67 6.49 7.18 -23.07
N LYS A 68 6.98 5.97 -22.85
CA LYS A 68 7.56 5.11 -23.90
C LYS A 68 6.52 4.73 -24.95
N GLU A 69 5.34 4.31 -24.54
CA GLU A 69 4.27 3.83 -25.44
C GLU A 69 3.56 4.98 -26.18
N THR A 70 3.42 6.15 -25.56
CA THR A 70 2.60 7.25 -26.10
C THR A 70 3.40 8.42 -26.64
N GLY A 71 4.68 8.53 -26.27
CA GLY A 71 5.49 9.72 -26.52
C GLY A 71 5.13 10.89 -25.60
N ALA A 72 4.37 10.65 -24.52
CA ALA A 72 3.97 11.67 -23.56
C ALA A 72 5.19 12.25 -22.82
N THR A 73 5.07 13.52 -22.43
CA THR A 73 6.07 14.16 -21.56
C THR A 73 5.75 13.84 -20.10
N ILE A 74 6.72 13.24 -19.40
CA ILE A 74 6.65 13.08 -17.94
C ILE A 74 6.96 14.43 -17.29
N VAL A 75 6.08 14.88 -16.40
CA VAL A 75 6.19 16.15 -15.69
C VAL A 75 6.23 15.90 -14.19
N PHE A 76 7.30 16.32 -13.56
CA PHE A 76 7.43 16.43 -12.10
C PHE A 76 7.47 17.90 -11.68
N GLY A 77 7.23 18.17 -10.40
CA GLY A 77 7.36 19.48 -9.82
C GLY A 77 8.80 19.93 -9.59
N PRO A 78 8.97 21.15 -9.03
CA PRO A 78 10.28 21.68 -8.66
C PRO A 78 11.03 20.75 -7.71
N LEU A 79 12.36 20.77 -7.77
CA LEU A 79 13.29 19.95 -6.97
C LEU A 79 13.27 18.43 -7.27
N ALA A 80 12.43 17.96 -8.18
CA ALA A 80 12.49 16.57 -8.64
C ALA A 80 13.74 16.36 -9.50
N GLU A 81 14.58 15.41 -9.09
CA GLU A 81 15.79 14.99 -9.81
C GLU A 81 15.63 13.53 -10.21
N THR A 82 15.53 13.25 -11.51
CA THR A 82 15.38 11.89 -12.07
C THR A 82 16.63 11.46 -12.81
N GLN A 83 16.83 10.15 -12.95
CA GLN A 83 17.91 9.57 -13.78
C GLN A 83 17.46 9.26 -15.22
N TYR A 84 16.25 9.67 -15.59
CA TYR A 84 15.66 9.54 -16.91
C TYR A 84 15.08 10.88 -17.34
N LYS A 85 14.70 10.99 -18.61
CA LYS A 85 14.24 12.26 -19.18
C LYS A 85 12.85 12.64 -18.66
N THR A 86 12.75 13.78 -17.99
CA THR A 86 11.52 14.39 -17.53
C THR A 86 11.52 15.89 -17.79
N HIS A 87 10.36 16.51 -17.67
CA HIS A 87 10.22 17.96 -17.55
C HIS A 87 10.04 18.29 -16.06
N THR A 88 11.00 18.99 -15.48
CA THR A 88 10.89 19.54 -14.11
C THR A 88 10.20 20.89 -14.19
N ALA A 89 8.93 20.93 -13.81
CA ALA A 89 8.12 22.15 -13.84
C ALA A 89 8.61 23.19 -12.84
N LYS A 90 8.42 24.47 -13.15
CA LYS A 90 8.57 25.56 -12.20
C LYS A 90 7.29 25.77 -11.41
N ASP A 91 7.39 26.33 -10.21
CA ASP A 91 6.19 26.76 -9.46
C ASP A 91 5.39 27.78 -10.26
N GLY A 92 4.11 27.50 -10.50
CA GLY A 92 3.22 28.32 -11.31
C GLY A 92 3.29 28.03 -12.82
N GLU A 93 4.09 27.07 -13.30
CA GLU A 93 4.14 26.70 -14.72
C GLU A 93 2.83 26.10 -15.21
N GLU A 94 2.40 26.49 -16.41
CA GLU A 94 1.13 26.08 -17.00
C GLU A 94 1.34 25.14 -18.18
N PHE A 95 0.52 24.09 -18.24
CA PHE A 95 0.52 23.04 -19.26
C PHE A 95 -0.81 23.03 -19.99
N ARG A 96 -0.80 23.38 -21.28
CA ARG A 96 -1.99 23.37 -22.11
C ARG A 96 -2.36 21.94 -22.52
N LEU A 97 -3.62 21.56 -22.27
CA LEU A 97 -4.21 20.27 -22.67
C LEU A 97 -5.53 20.54 -23.44
N GLY A 98 -5.49 20.50 -24.77
CA GLY A 98 -6.64 20.91 -25.57
C GLY A 98 -7.09 22.34 -25.26
N ASN A 99 -8.30 22.48 -24.69
CA ASN A 99 -8.88 23.76 -24.32
C ASN A 99 -8.76 24.09 -22.83
N ILE A 100 -8.15 23.21 -22.02
CA ILE A 100 -7.95 23.38 -20.58
C ILE A 100 -6.48 23.58 -20.24
N THR A 101 -6.20 23.97 -19.00
CA THR A 101 -4.84 24.25 -18.53
C THR A 101 -4.62 23.59 -17.16
N LEU A 102 -3.50 22.90 -16.99
CA LEU A 102 -3.02 22.46 -15.68
C LEU A 102 -1.88 23.36 -15.22
N LYS A 103 -1.93 23.82 -13.99
CA LYS A 103 -0.90 24.66 -13.36
C LYS A 103 -0.22 23.91 -12.26
N ALA A 104 1.10 23.82 -12.31
CA ALA A 104 1.91 23.24 -11.25
C ALA A 104 1.97 24.20 -10.05
N ILE A 105 1.62 23.73 -8.88
CA ILE A 105 1.71 24.44 -7.61
C ILE A 105 2.67 23.65 -6.72
N HIS A 106 3.88 24.13 -6.53
CA HIS A 106 4.85 23.48 -5.64
C HIS A 106 4.33 23.51 -4.20
N THR A 107 4.09 22.35 -3.62
CA THR A 107 3.49 22.15 -2.30
C THR A 107 4.35 21.21 -1.43
N PRO A 108 5.62 21.57 -1.14
CA PRO A 108 6.51 20.73 -0.36
C PRO A 108 5.98 20.48 1.05
N GLY A 109 6.28 19.28 1.58
CA GLY A 109 5.88 18.93 2.94
C GLY A 109 5.74 17.43 3.17
N HIS A 110 5.02 16.70 2.31
CA HIS A 110 5.09 15.24 2.27
C HIS A 110 6.48 14.81 1.76
N THR A 111 6.87 15.35 0.61
CA THR A 111 8.24 15.32 0.08
C THR A 111 8.67 16.74 -0.34
N PRO A 112 9.97 17.02 -0.54
CA PRO A 112 10.44 18.33 -0.98
C PRO A 112 9.96 18.73 -2.36
N GLU A 113 9.81 17.77 -3.29
CA GLU A 113 9.35 17.96 -4.67
C GLU A 113 7.84 17.91 -4.82
N SER A 114 7.08 17.61 -3.76
CA SER A 114 5.62 17.51 -3.81
C SER A 114 4.98 18.69 -4.52
N THR A 115 4.11 18.40 -5.46
CA THR A 115 3.46 19.38 -6.32
C THR A 115 2.01 19.00 -6.52
N SER A 116 1.12 19.94 -6.33
CA SER A 116 -0.28 19.80 -6.68
C SER A 116 -0.53 20.40 -8.06
N TYR A 117 -1.44 19.82 -8.85
CA TYR A 117 -1.78 20.33 -10.18
C TYR A 117 -3.20 20.89 -10.17
N LEU A 118 -3.33 22.21 -10.37
CA LEU A 118 -4.62 22.90 -10.45
C LEU A 118 -5.10 22.94 -11.89
N LEU A 119 -6.29 22.38 -12.13
CA LEU A 119 -6.94 22.37 -13.43
C LEU A 119 -7.82 23.61 -13.58
N TYR A 120 -7.60 24.35 -14.66
CA TYR A 120 -8.48 25.40 -15.17
C TYR A 120 -9.33 24.85 -16.29
N ASP A 121 -10.64 25.11 -16.25
CA ASP A 121 -11.60 24.72 -17.28
C ASP A 121 -11.42 25.50 -18.61
N GLU A 122 -12.31 25.29 -19.56
CA GLU A 122 -12.28 25.97 -20.87
C GLU A 122 -12.51 27.49 -20.78
N SER A 123 -13.09 27.96 -19.67
CA SER A 123 -13.29 29.38 -19.34
C SER A 123 -12.18 29.97 -18.47
N TYR A 124 -11.13 29.19 -18.24
CA TYR A 124 -10.01 29.53 -17.36
C TYR A 124 -10.46 29.80 -15.90
N GLN A 125 -11.46 29.03 -15.44
CA GLN A 125 -11.89 29.02 -14.04
C GLN A 125 -11.24 27.84 -13.32
N GLU A 126 -10.85 28.04 -12.06
CA GLU A 126 -10.29 26.98 -11.22
C GLU A 126 -11.36 25.90 -10.96
N TYR A 127 -11.09 24.68 -11.42
CA TYR A 127 -12.08 23.59 -11.41
C TYR A 127 -11.75 22.52 -10.36
N CYS A 128 -10.56 21.92 -10.42
CA CYS A 128 -10.14 20.91 -9.47
C CYS A 128 -8.63 20.92 -9.22
N LEU A 129 -8.24 20.42 -8.07
CA LEU A 129 -6.86 20.27 -7.61
C LEU A 129 -6.52 18.78 -7.48
N PHE A 130 -5.56 18.30 -8.24
CA PHE A 130 -4.90 17.02 -8.00
C PHE A 130 -3.84 17.26 -6.93
N SER A 131 -4.19 16.99 -5.69
CA SER A 131 -3.41 17.43 -4.53
C SER A 131 -2.25 16.51 -4.18
N GLY A 132 -2.16 15.33 -4.82
CA GLY A 132 -1.20 14.31 -4.41
C GLY A 132 -1.36 13.98 -2.93
N ASP A 133 -0.24 13.89 -2.24
CA ASP A 133 -0.18 13.67 -0.80
C ASP A 133 -0.03 14.97 0.02
N THR A 134 -0.27 16.13 -0.61
CA THR A 134 -0.31 17.41 0.11
C THR A 134 -1.57 17.55 0.95
N LEU A 135 -2.73 17.17 0.40
CA LEU A 135 -4.02 17.26 1.06
C LEU A 135 -4.87 16.04 0.74
N PHE A 136 -5.27 15.30 1.76
CA PHE A 136 -6.24 14.21 1.68
C PHE A 136 -7.63 14.67 2.17
N VAL A 137 -8.61 13.80 2.02
CA VAL A 137 -9.90 14.02 2.68
C VAL A 137 -9.75 13.76 4.18
N GLY A 138 -9.86 14.83 4.98
CA GLY A 138 -9.75 14.80 6.44
C GLY A 138 -8.35 14.70 7.02
N ASP A 139 -7.31 14.60 6.19
CA ASP A 139 -5.91 14.42 6.61
C ASP A 139 -4.93 15.10 5.65
N VAL A 140 -3.63 14.94 5.90
CA VAL A 140 -2.50 15.32 5.04
C VAL A 140 -1.49 14.19 4.97
N GLY A 141 -0.63 14.21 3.96
CA GLY A 141 0.46 13.25 3.82
C GLY A 141 1.45 13.31 5.00
N ARG A 142 1.99 12.16 5.37
CA ARG A 142 3.00 12.08 6.43
C ARG A 142 4.33 12.70 5.99
N PRO A 143 5.03 13.46 6.87
CA PRO A 143 6.24 14.18 6.50
C PRO A 143 7.55 13.43 6.81
N ASP A 144 7.54 12.10 6.99
CA ASP A 144 8.69 11.33 7.50
C ASP A 144 9.20 10.24 6.53
N LEU A 145 8.99 10.43 5.22
CA LEU A 145 9.39 9.44 4.20
C LEU A 145 10.76 9.72 3.56
N LEU A 146 11.48 10.76 4.00
CA LEU A 146 12.84 11.03 3.53
C LEU A 146 13.89 10.42 4.45
N ASP A 147 14.66 9.48 3.90
CA ASP A 147 15.74 8.78 4.59
C ASP A 147 16.87 9.74 5.04
N GLY A 148 16.68 10.36 6.21
CA GLY A 148 17.67 11.15 6.93
C GLY A 148 18.15 12.46 6.29
N LYS A 149 17.57 12.88 5.15
CA LYS A 149 17.98 14.14 4.46
C LYS A 149 17.34 15.39 5.02
N MET A 150 16.12 15.28 5.50
CA MET A 150 15.35 16.33 6.17
C MET A 150 14.60 15.73 7.34
N SER A 151 14.45 16.48 8.42
CA SER A 151 13.66 16.04 9.55
C SER A 151 12.16 16.08 9.23
N LYS A 152 11.37 15.27 9.91
CA LYS A 152 9.91 15.31 9.79
C LYS A 152 9.33 16.66 10.21
N GLU A 153 9.98 17.35 11.14
CA GLU A 153 9.62 18.69 11.61
C GLU A 153 9.85 19.74 10.51
N GLU A 154 10.96 19.65 9.78
CA GLU A 154 11.25 20.55 8.64
C GLU A 154 10.21 20.35 7.53
N LEU A 155 9.91 19.12 7.16
CA LEU A 155 8.89 18.79 6.14
C LEU A 155 7.49 19.22 6.59
N ALA A 156 7.10 18.95 7.84
CA ALA A 156 5.83 19.42 8.39
C ALA A 156 5.71 20.94 8.37
N GLY A 157 6.84 21.65 8.63
CA GLY A 157 6.90 23.10 8.53
C GLY A 157 6.72 23.63 7.11
N MET A 158 7.23 22.91 6.09
CA MET A 158 6.98 23.22 4.67
C MET A 158 5.53 22.95 4.30
N MET A 159 4.95 21.85 4.78
CA MET A 159 3.53 21.51 4.57
C MET A 159 2.62 22.59 5.12
N TYR A 160 2.88 23.09 6.33
CA TYR A 160 2.14 24.23 6.89
C TYR A 160 2.12 25.43 5.96
N ASP A 161 3.29 25.79 5.43
CA ASP A 161 3.41 26.92 4.50
C ASP A 161 2.67 26.64 3.18
N SER A 162 2.78 25.43 2.62
CA SER A 162 2.07 25.01 1.41
C SER A 162 0.55 25.10 1.57
N LEU A 163 0.03 24.57 2.67
CA LEU A 163 -1.41 24.60 2.97
C LEU A 163 -1.93 26.03 3.19
N ASN A 164 -1.27 26.83 4.03
CA ASN A 164 -1.79 28.14 4.40
C ASN A 164 -1.55 29.23 3.35
N LYS A 165 -0.44 29.16 2.58
CA LYS A 165 -0.07 30.20 1.61
C LYS A 165 -0.55 29.93 0.19
N LYS A 166 -0.95 28.66 -0.12
CA LYS A 166 -1.36 28.24 -1.45
C LYS A 166 -2.71 27.55 -1.48
N ILE A 167 -2.88 26.43 -0.76
CA ILE A 167 -4.08 25.59 -0.86
C ILE A 167 -5.31 26.25 -0.26
N LYS A 168 -5.21 26.83 0.94
CA LYS A 168 -6.33 27.54 1.60
C LYS A 168 -6.81 28.78 0.85
N LEU A 169 -6.00 29.32 -0.07
CA LEU A 169 -6.37 30.49 -0.86
C LEU A 169 -7.23 30.14 -2.07
N LEU A 170 -7.36 28.87 -2.43
CA LEU A 170 -8.21 28.43 -3.53
C LEU A 170 -9.70 28.62 -3.17
N PRO A 171 -10.56 28.84 -4.17
CA PRO A 171 -12.00 28.92 -4.00
C PRO A 171 -12.59 27.67 -3.34
N ASP A 172 -13.64 27.85 -2.57
CA ASP A 172 -14.26 26.79 -1.78
C ASP A 172 -14.90 25.68 -2.65
N GLU A 173 -15.30 26.01 -3.87
CA GLU A 173 -15.89 25.10 -4.86
C GLU A 173 -14.88 24.21 -5.58
N VAL A 174 -13.58 24.51 -5.53
CA VAL A 174 -12.54 23.69 -6.17
C VAL A 174 -12.56 22.29 -5.60
N ILE A 175 -12.71 21.30 -6.49
CA ILE A 175 -12.71 19.88 -6.13
C ILE A 175 -11.29 19.46 -5.75
N VAL A 176 -11.15 18.71 -4.67
CA VAL A 176 -9.89 18.10 -4.23
C VAL A 176 -9.87 16.63 -4.64
N TYR A 177 -8.90 16.28 -5.45
CA TYR A 177 -8.61 14.92 -5.92
C TYR A 177 -7.24 14.47 -5.36
N PRO A 178 -7.21 13.76 -4.22
CA PRO A 178 -5.97 13.30 -3.58
C PRO A 178 -5.40 12.05 -4.25
N ALA A 179 -4.09 11.77 -4.09
CA ALA A 179 -3.50 10.52 -4.56
C ALA A 179 -3.93 9.30 -3.74
N HIS A 180 -4.41 9.49 -2.51
CA HIS A 180 -4.81 8.38 -1.64
C HIS A 180 -6.16 8.59 -0.97
N GLY A 181 -6.82 7.45 -0.69
CA GLY A 181 -8.06 7.35 0.07
C GLY A 181 -7.91 6.48 1.32
N PRO A 182 -9.05 6.02 1.89
CA PRO A 182 -9.08 5.29 3.15
C PRO A 182 -8.23 4.00 3.11
N GLY A 183 -7.37 3.84 4.11
CA GLY A 183 -6.52 2.65 4.26
C GLY A 183 -5.07 2.82 3.83
N SER A 184 -4.72 3.92 3.13
CA SER A 184 -3.32 4.21 2.78
C SER A 184 -2.45 4.42 4.02
N ALA A 185 -1.19 3.98 3.92
CA ALA A 185 -0.16 4.22 4.92
C ALA A 185 0.52 5.59 4.80
N CYS A 186 0.16 6.38 3.76
CA CYS A 186 0.69 7.71 3.51
C CYS A 186 0.08 8.81 4.39
N GLY A 187 -0.98 8.50 5.16
CA GLY A 187 -1.56 9.40 6.16
C GLY A 187 -1.94 8.66 7.44
N LYS A 188 -2.49 9.39 8.43
CA LYS A 188 -2.87 8.82 9.73
C LYS A 188 -4.33 8.33 9.76
N ASN A 189 -5.25 9.20 9.36
CA ASN A 189 -6.70 8.99 9.51
C ASN A 189 -7.47 9.56 8.31
N LEU A 190 -7.23 9.03 7.11
CA LEU A 190 -7.92 9.47 5.91
C LEU A 190 -9.43 9.24 6.03
N GLY A 191 -10.22 10.20 5.52
CA GLY A 191 -11.67 10.09 5.41
C GLY A 191 -12.11 8.91 4.55
N LYS A 192 -13.41 8.65 4.54
CA LYS A 192 -13.99 7.52 3.78
C LYS A 192 -14.15 7.83 2.29
N GLU A 193 -14.25 9.10 1.96
CA GLU A 193 -14.44 9.60 0.60
C GLU A 193 -13.11 9.67 -0.14
N THR A 194 -13.15 9.47 -1.46
CA THR A 194 -11.97 9.55 -2.33
C THR A 194 -11.80 10.90 -3.02
N TRP A 195 -12.68 11.86 -2.76
CA TRP A 195 -12.62 13.25 -3.22
C TRP A 195 -13.41 14.17 -2.30
N SER A 196 -13.18 15.46 -2.41
CA SER A 196 -13.86 16.47 -1.58
C SER A 196 -13.86 17.84 -2.27
N THR A 197 -14.07 18.93 -1.52
CA THR A 197 -13.86 20.30 -1.99
C THR A 197 -12.99 21.08 -1.00
N ILE A 198 -12.34 22.13 -1.46
CA ILE A 198 -11.53 23.02 -0.60
C ILE A 198 -12.35 23.55 0.55
N GLY A 199 -13.58 24.04 0.30
CA GLY A 199 -14.45 24.58 1.33
C GLY A 199 -14.89 23.54 2.36
N HIS A 200 -15.09 22.28 1.95
CA HIS A 200 -15.37 21.19 2.91
C HIS A 200 -14.14 20.89 3.76
N GLN A 201 -12.97 20.80 3.16
CA GLN A 201 -11.73 20.53 3.88
C GLN A 201 -11.35 21.66 4.84
N LYS A 202 -11.57 22.94 4.49
CA LYS A 202 -11.40 24.06 5.43
C LYS A 202 -12.22 23.91 6.72
N LYS A 203 -13.38 23.24 6.65
CA LYS A 203 -14.32 23.05 7.78
C LYS A 203 -14.03 21.77 8.59
N THR A 204 -13.54 20.72 7.96
CA THR A 204 -13.51 19.37 8.55
C THR A 204 -12.10 18.83 8.76
N ASN A 205 -11.13 19.27 7.96
CA ASN A 205 -9.75 18.76 8.03
C ASN A 205 -8.98 19.49 9.14
N TYR A 206 -8.44 18.72 10.09
CA TYR A 206 -7.67 19.29 11.22
C TYR A 206 -6.47 20.13 10.76
N ALA A 207 -5.80 19.72 9.67
CA ALA A 207 -4.62 20.39 9.14
C ALA A 207 -4.89 21.76 8.50
N LEU A 208 -6.16 22.07 8.20
CA LEU A 208 -6.61 23.36 7.65
C LEU A 208 -7.23 24.27 8.70
N ARG A 209 -7.31 23.85 9.97
CA ARG A 209 -7.76 24.72 11.07
C ARG A 209 -6.80 25.89 11.26
N GLU A 210 -7.29 26.97 11.88
CA GLU A 210 -6.44 28.05 12.36
C GLU A 210 -5.61 27.56 13.55
N MET A 211 -4.28 27.49 13.37
CA MET A 211 -3.32 27.10 14.41
C MET A 211 -1.96 27.69 14.13
N HIS A 212 -1.10 27.78 15.15
CA HIS A 212 0.28 28.16 14.99
C HIS A 212 1.12 27.06 14.31
N LYS A 213 2.19 27.45 13.61
CA LYS A 213 3.05 26.51 12.88
C LYS A 213 3.63 25.41 13.77
N ASP A 214 4.04 25.74 14.99
CA ASP A 214 4.60 24.76 15.94
C ASP A 214 3.56 23.75 16.42
N GLU A 215 2.30 24.18 16.60
CA GLU A 215 1.18 23.30 16.95
C GLU A 215 0.89 22.34 15.79
N PHE A 216 0.86 22.85 14.55
CA PHE A 216 0.68 22.03 13.36
C PHE A 216 1.78 20.97 13.23
N ILE A 217 3.05 21.37 13.37
CA ILE A 217 4.20 20.46 13.30
C ILE A 217 4.03 19.33 14.31
N LYS A 218 3.69 19.67 15.56
CA LYS A 218 3.46 18.68 16.61
C LYS A 218 2.31 17.75 16.22
N GLU A 219 1.14 18.28 15.82
CA GLU A 219 -0.04 17.47 15.52
C GLU A 219 0.18 16.53 14.33
N VAL A 220 0.89 16.97 13.27
CA VAL A 220 1.18 16.13 12.09
C VAL A 220 2.23 15.07 12.38
N THR A 221 3.23 15.36 13.23
CA THR A 221 4.35 14.44 13.49
C THR A 221 4.12 13.50 14.67
N GLU A 222 3.13 13.77 15.53
CA GLU A 222 2.80 12.94 16.70
C GLU A 222 2.09 11.64 16.27
N GLY A 223 2.48 10.51 16.89
CA GLY A 223 1.83 9.20 16.69
C GLY A 223 2.09 8.57 15.31
N LEU A 224 3.07 9.04 14.55
CA LEU A 224 3.46 8.37 13.29
C LEU A 224 4.07 7.00 13.60
N VAL A 225 3.50 5.96 13.00
CA VAL A 225 4.06 4.60 12.99
C VAL A 225 5.16 4.53 11.95
N ALA A 226 6.23 3.76 12.18
CA ALA A 226 7.29 3.57 11.18
C ALA A 226 6.70 3.18 9.81
N PRO A 227 7.16 3.80 8.71
CA PRO A 227 6.68 3.44 7.38
C PRO A 227 7.11 2.01 7.00
N PRO A 228 6.37 1.34 6.13
CA PRO A 228 6.79 0.05 5.59
C PRO A 228 8.19 0.14 4.96
N ALA A 229 9.04 -0.88 5.17
CA ALA A 229 10.43 -0.84 4.73
C ALA A 229 10.60 -0.66 3.21
N TYR A 230 9.66 -1.16 2.40
CA TYR A 230 9.71 -1.06 0.95
C TYR A 230 9.48 0.37 0.42
N PHE A 231 8.89 1.28 1.22
CA PHE A 231 8.63 2.66 0.81
C PHE A 231 9.89 3.38 0.31
N PHE A 232 11.00 3.23 1.02
CA PHE A 232 12.27 3.85 0.60
C PHE A 232 12.82 3.25 -0.69
N SER A 233 12.50 1.99 -0.97
CA SER A 233 12.88 1.33 -2.21
C SER A 233 12.05 1.80 -3.40
N ASP A 234 10.73 1.89 -3.25
CA ASP A 234 9.85 2.33 -4.32
C ASP A 234 10.07 3.80 -4.69
N ALA A 235 10.23 4.69 -3.70
CA ALA A 235 10.60 6.09 -3.96
C ALA A 235 11.94 6.18 -4.74
N ARG A 236 12.92 5.34 -4.40
CA ARG A 236 14.20 5.26 -5.12
C ARG A 236 14.02 4.71 -6.53
N ILE A 237 13.22 3.66 -6.73
CA ILE A 237 12.90 3.09 -8.04
C ILE A 237 12.24 4.15 -8.93
N ASN A 238 11.24 4.87 -8.43
CA ASN A 238 10.57 5.94 -9.14
C ASN A 238 11.50 7.10 -9.52
N LYS A 239 12.51 7.39 -8.70
CA LYS A 239 13.53 8.41 -8.96
C LYS A 239 14.60 7.95 -9.97
N GLN A 240 15.05 6.69 -9.86
CA GLN A 240 16.17 6.18 -10.66
C GLN A 240 15.72 5.65 -12.02
N GLY A 241 14.45 5.26 -12.13
CA GLY A 241 13.91 4.53 -13.27
C GLY A 241 13.92 3.02 -13.02
N TYR A 242 13.17 2.31 -13.84
CA TYR A 242 12.90 0.89 -13.72
C TYR A 242 12.75 0.25 -15.09
N GLU A 243 12.81 -1.09 -15.14
CA GLU A 243 12.58 -1.86 -16.34
C GLU A 243 11.07 -1.89 -16.69
N ALA A 244 10.76 -1.83 -18.00
CA ALA A 244 9.37 -1.87 -18.47
C ALA A 244 8.60 -3.07 -17.90
N ILE A 245 7.33 -2.85 -17.55
CA ILE A 245 6.51 -3.89 -16.91
C ILE A 245 6.43 -5.16 -17.75
N ASP A 246 6.36 -5.06 -19.07
CA ASP A 246 6.30 -6.22 -19.97
C ASP A 246 7.56 -7.09 -19.89
N GLU A 247 8.75 -6.48 -19.75
CA GLU A 247 10.00 -7.21 -19.58
C GLU A 247 10.07 -7.87 -18.19
N VAL A 248 9.59 -7.20 -17.16
CA VAL A 248 9.46 -7.77 -15.80
C VAL A 248 8.52 -8.97 -15.83
N MET A 249 7.34 -8.84 -16.44
CA MET A 249 6.36 -9.92 -16.58
C MET A 249 6.97 -11.12 -17.33
N LYS A 250 7.62 -10.88 -18.46
CA LYS A 250 8.26 -11.93 -19.26
C LYS A 250 9.35 -12.69 -18.51
N LYS A 251 10.11 -12.02 -17.65
CA LYS A 251 11.15 -12.64 -16.82
C LYS A 251 10.58 -13.44 -15.67
N ASN A 252 9.52 -12.94 -15.04
CA ASN A 252 9.03 -13.39 -13.76
C ASN A 252 7.85 -14.39 -13.88
N LEU A 253 7.05 -14.30 -14.96
CA LEU A 253 5.93 -15.20 -15.20
C LEU A 253 6.40 -16.51 -15.85
N ARG A 254 7.18 -17.30 -15.12
CA ARG A 254 7.78 -18.55 -15.60
C ARG A 254 7.19 -19.75 -14.89
N PRO A 255 6.60 -20.73 -15.63
CA PRO A 255 6.15 -21.97 -15.02
C PRO A 255 7.37 -22.82 -14.61
N LEU A 256 7.34 -23.33 -13.37
CA LEU A 256 8.36 -24.23 -12.83
C LEU A 256 7.77 -25.62 -12.62
N SER A 257 8.51 -26.65 -12.97
CA SER A 257 8.16 -28.01 -12.53
C SER A 257 8.35 -28.13 -11.01
N VAL A 258 7.77 -29.19 -10.42
CA VAL A 258 7.92 -29.47 -8.98
C VAL A 258 9.41 -29.58 -8.59
N ASP A 259 10.22 -30.27 -9.40
CA ASP A 259 11.64 -30.44 -9.12
C ASP A 259 12.41 -29.10 -9.25
N ALA A 260 12.06 -28.26 -10.23
CA ALA A 260 12.66 -26.94 -10.37
C ALA A 260 12.31 -26.03 -9.18
N LEU A 261 11.07 -26.08 -8.69
CA LEU A 261 10.65 -25.35 -7.48
C LEU A 261 11.41 -25.87 -6.25
N GLU A 262 11.56 -27.18 -6.09
CA GLU A 262 12.31 -27.77 -4.98
C GLU A 262 13.79 -27.31 -4.98
N MET A 263 14.40 -27.23 -6.16
CA MET A 263 15.77 -26.68 -6.29
C MET A 263 15.84 -25.20 -5.88
N GLU A 264 14.85 -24.39 -6.26
CA GLU A 264 14.78 -22.98 -5.83
C GLU A 264 14.67 -22.89 -4.30
N ILE A 265 13.82 -23.70 -3.67
CA ILE A 265 13.69 -23.75 -2.20
C ILE A 265 15.02 -24.14 -1.53
N GLN A 266 15.70 -25.16 -2.06
CA GLN A 266 17.02 -25.59 -1.55
C GLN A 266 18.09 -24.50 -1.67
N ASN A 267 17.97 -23.63 -2.67
CA ASN A 267 18.84 -22.47 -2.88
C ASN A 267 18.45 -21.26 -2.01
N GLY A 268 17.46 -21.39 -1.13
CA GLY A 268 17.02 -20.33 -0.20
C GLY A 268 16.01 -19.37 -0.79
N THR A 269 15.40 -19.68 -1.95
CA THR A 269 14.29 -18.88 -2.49
C THR A 269 13.06 -19.02 -1.63
N LEU A 270 12.45 -17.90 -1.26
CA LEU A 270 11.24 -17.86 -0.43
C LEU A 270 10.02 -18.31 -1.23
N VAL A 271 9.23 -19.20 -0.67
CA VAL A 271 7.93 -19.58 -1.23
C VAL A 271 6.87 -18.58 -0.74
N LEU A 272 6.28 -17.83 -1.65
CA LEU A 272 5.13 -16.97 -1.39
C LEU A 272 3.86 -17.65 -1.90
N ASP A 273 3.00 -18.07 -0.98
CA ASP A 273 1.71 -18.69 -1.30
C ASP A 273 0.64 -17.60 -1.33
N THR A 274 0.12 -17.32 -2.53
CA THR A 274 -0.86 -16.25 -2.77
C THR A 274 -2.30 -16.72 -2.73
N ARG A 275 -2.52 -17.99 -2.40
CA ARG A 275 -3.87 -18.58 -2.28
C ARG A 275 -4.62 -18.02 -1.08
N ASN A 276 -5.94 -18.22 -1.10
CA ASN A 276 -6.80 -17.88 0.02
C ASN A 276 -6.32 -18.57 1.32
N PRO A 277 -6.36 -17.91 2.50
CA PRO A 277 -6.02 -18.50 3.79
C PRO A 277 -6.67 -19.85 4.09
N ASP A 278 -7.93 -20.06 3.70
CA ASP A 278 -8.66 -21.32 3.91
C ASP A 278 -8.12 -22.49 3.03
N ALA A 279 -7.51 -22.18 1.89
CA ALA A 279 -6.82 -23.16 1.06
C ALA A 279 -5.43 -23.46 1.60
N PHE A 280 -4.71 -22.41 2.05
CA PHE A 280 -3.39 -22.52 2.64
C PHE A 280 -3.40 -23.37 3.91
N GLU A 281 -4.34 -23.13 4.84
CA GLU A 281 -4.37 -23.85 6.13
C GLU A 281 -4.42 -25.37 5.99
N LYS A 282 -5.04 -25.87 4.90
CA LYS A 282 -5.22 -27.31 4.66
C LYS A 282 -3.92 -27.99 4.25
N ALA A 283 -3.18 -27.38 3.34
CA ALA A 283 -1.91 -27.90 2.85
C ALA A 283 -1.10 -26.80 2.18
N PHE A 284 0.18 -26.68 2.55
CA PHE A 284 1.13 -25.75 1.93
C PHE A 284 2.55 -26.34 1.90
N ILE A 285 3.41 -25.77 1.09
CA ILE A 285 4.83 -26.11 1.03
C ILE A 285 5.52 -25.66 2.32
N PRO A 286 6.21 -26.55 3.07
CA PRO A 286 6.87 -26.19 4.31
C PRO A 286 7.79 -24.96 4.15
N GLY A 287 7.65 -23.99 5.06
CA GLY A 287 8.42 -22.73 5.00
C GLY A 287 7.75 -21.63 4.15
N ALA A 288 6.63 -21.91 3.47
CA ALA A 288 5.92 -20.90 2.70
C ALA A 288 5.29 -19.83 3.60
N ILE A 289 5.31 -18.58 3.13
CA ILE A 289 4.58 -17.45 3.71
C ILE A 289 3.28 -17.27 2.91
N ASN A 290 2.14 -17.25 3.60
CA ASN A 290 0.85 -17.00 2.96
C ASN A 290 0.51 -15.52 2.97
N ILE A 291 0.30 -14.95 1.81
CA ILE A 291 -0.30 -13.62 1.64
C ILE A 291 -1.28 -13.70 0.48
N GLY A 292 -2.57 -13.88 0.79
CA GLY A 292 -3.59 -14.09 -0.21
C GLY A 292 -3.87 -12.87 -1.09
N LEU A 293 -4.12 -13.08 -2.39
CA LEU A 293 -4.44 -12.00 -3.33
C LEU A 293 -5.72 -11.23 -2.98
N ASN A 294 -6.67 -11.86 -2.27
CA ASN A 294 -7.98 -11.28 -1.93
C ASN A 294 -7.96 -10.21 -0.81
N GLY A 295 -6.77 -9.77 -0.37
CA GLY A 295 -6.60 -8.75 0.65
C GLY A 295 -5.69 -7.62 0.21
N MET A 296 -5.11 -6.93 1.18
CA MET A 296 -4.09 -5.90 0.96
C MET A 296 -2.74 -6.56 0.64
N PHE A 297 -2.70 -7.33 -0.43
CA PHE A 297 -1.58 -8.20 -0.81
C PHE A 297 -0.25 -7.43 -0.90
N ALA A 298 -0.20 -6.39 -1.73
CA ALA A 298 1.01 -5.62 -1.98
C ALA A 298 1.57 -4.99 -0.70
N VAL A 299 0.70 -4.37 0.11
CA VAL A 299 1.08 -3.76 1.40
C VAL A 299 1.66 -4.78 2.37
N TRP A 300 1.06 -5.99 2.45
CA TRP A 300 1.56 -7.02 3.36
C TRP A 300 2.81 -7.70 2.84
N VAL A 301 2.95 -7.90 1.53
CA VAL A 301 4.22 -8.34 0.96
C VAL A 301 5.32 -7.34 1.32
N GLY A 302 5.08 -6.05 1.06
CA GLY A 302 6.02 -4.98 1.38
C GLY A 302 6.35 -4.83 2.87
N THR A 303 5.46 -5.29 3.75
CA THR A 303 5.67 -5.23 5.20
C THR A 303 6.49 -6.41 5.72
N VAL A 304 6.24 -7.63 5.24
CA VAL A 304 6.79 -8.84 5.87
C VAL A 304 7.91 -9.53 5.07
N VAL A 305 7.96 -9.29 3.75
CA VAL A 305 8.96 -9.88 2.85
C VAL A 305 10.06 -8.87 2.56
N ASP A 306 11.31 -9.32 2.50
CA ASP A 306 12.41 -8.46 2.05
C ASP A 306 12.28 -8.20 0.54
N ILE A 307 12.38 -6.92 0.13
CA ILE A 307 12.21 -6.53 -1.28
C ILE A 307 13.26 -7.16 -2.22
N HIS A 308 14.41 -7.54 -1.70
CA HIS A 308 15.48 -8.18 -2.46
C HIS A 308 15.40 -9.71 -2.44
N ALA A 309 14.51 -10.30 -1.63
CA ALA A 309 14.37 -11.74 -1.55
C ALA A 309 13.98 -12.36 -2.90
N PRO A 310 14.65 -13.42 -3.35
CA PRO A 310 14.16 -14.21 -4.47
C PRO A 310 12.87 -14.93 -4.07
N LEU A 311 11.85 -14.87 -4.92
CA LEU A 311 10.54 -15.43 -4.67
C LEU A 311 10.17 -16.50 -5.68
N VAL A 312 9.53 -17.58 -5.23
CA VAL A 312 8.74 -18.51 -6.06
C VAL A 312 7.30 -18.52 -5.58
N LEU A 313 6.36 -18.61 -6.52
CA LEU A 313 4.95 -18.42 -6.21
C LEU A 313 4.17 -19.73 -6.21
N VAL A 314 3.23 -19.83 -5.28
CA VAL A 314 2.14 -20.80 -5.30
C VAL A 314 0.84 -20.01 -5.45
N CYS A 315 0.15 -20.18 -6.58
CA CYS A 315 -1.05 -19.43 -6.92
C CYS A 315 -2.25 -20.37 -7.11
N ASP A 316 -3.45 -19.83 -7.00
CA ASP A 316 -4.63 -20.46 -7.58
C ASP A 316 -4.52 -20.42 -9.12
N SER A 317 -5.06 -21.43 -9.80
CA SER A 317 -4.99 -21.52 -11.26
C SER A 317 -5.55 -20.29 -11.95
N GLY A 318 -4.76 -19.67 -12.86
CA GLY A 318 -5.12 -18.46 -13.60
C GLY A 318 -4.92 -17.16 -12.81
N LYS A 319 -4.25 -17.23 -11.65
CA LYS A 319 -3.90 -16.08 -10.82
C LYS A 319 -2.40 -15.73 -10.82
N GLU A 320 -1.63 -16.46 -11.59
CA GLU A 320 -0.16 -16.33 -11.63
C GLU A 320 0.25 -14.95 -12.17
N GLU A 321 -0.37 -14.52 -13.27
CA GLU A 321 -0.12 -13.22 -13.89
C GLU A 321 -0.49 -12.08 -12.93
N GLU A 322 -1.69 -12.12 -12.33
CA GLU A 322 -2.12 -11.13 -11.32
C GLU A 322 -1.14 -11.06 -10.16
N ALA A 323 -0.63 -12.21 -9.68
CA ALA A 323 0.30 -12.24 -8.56
C ALA A 323 1.63 -11.55 -8.91
N VAL A 324 2.23 -11.88 -10.06
CA VAL A 324 3.49 -11.27 -10.53
C VAL A 324 3.30 -9.77 -10.77
N GLN A 325 2.20 -9.37 -11.41
CA GLN A 325 1.89 -7.97 -11.69
C GLN A 325 1.74 -7.14 -10.39
N ARG A 326 1.02 -7.68 -9.39
CA ARG A 326 0.82 -7.01 -8.11
C ARG A 326 2.09 -6.96 -7.25
N LEU A 327 3.04 -7.89 -7.44
CA LEU A 327 4.38 -7.83 -6.87
C LEU A 327 5.21 -6.73 -7.54
N ALA A 328 5.22 -6.68 -8.87
CA ALA A 328 5.93 -5.65 -9.63
C ALA A 328 5.44 -4.23 -9.30
N ARG A 329 4.15 -4.07 -8.96
CA ARG A 329 3.51 -2.81 -8.55
C ARG A 329 4.18 -2.19 -7.33
N VAL A 330 4.76 -3.00 -6.45
CA VAL A 330 5.47 -2.59 -5.22
C VAL A 330 6.94 -3.01 -5.25
N GLY A 331 7.55 -3.00 -6.44
CA GLY A 331 8.99 -3.16 -6.63
C GLY A 331 9.56 -4.58 -6.44
N TYR A 332 8.72 -5.60 -6.23
CA TYR A 332 9.17 -7.00 -6.11
C TYR A 332 9.36 -7.63 -7.49
N GLU A 333 10.52 -7.44 -8.07
CA GLU A 333 10.84 -7.92 -9.42
C GLU A 333 11.76 -9.16 -9.44
N ASN A 334 12.14 -9.71 -8.27
CA ASN A 334 12.97 -10.90 -8.17
C ASN A 334 12.13 -12.18 -8.02
N VAL A 335 11.12 -12.36 -8.88
CA VAL A 335 10.28 -13.55 -8.92
C VAL A 335 10.92 -14.57 -9.88
N ARG A 336 11.28 -15.73 -9.38
CA ARG A 336 11.94 -16.82 -10.13
C ARG A 336 10.98 -17.64 -10.98
N GLY A 337 9.68 -17.54 -10.67
CA GLY A 337 8.59 -18.22 -11.35
C GLY A 337 7.51 -18.69 -10.39
N TYR A 338 6.60 -19.51 -10.89
CA TYR A 338 5.49 -20.09 -10.14
C TYR A 338 5.40 -21.60 -10.39
N ILE A 339 4.88 -22.37 -9.43
CA ILE A 339 4.67 -23.80 -9.62
C ILE A 339 3.57 -24.06 -10.65
N GLN A 340 3.89 -24.76 -11.72
CA GLN A 340 2.93 -25.16 -12.76
C GLN A 340 1.93 -26.15 -12.17
N GLY A 341 0.62 -25.85 -12.32
CA GLY A 341 -0.46 -26.66 -11.77
C GLY A 341 -0.67 -26.48 -10.26
N GLY A 342 -0.07 -25.45 -9.67
CA GLY A 342 -0.33 -25.04 -8.29
C GLY A 342 0.03 -26.08 -7.23
N MET A 343 -0.61 -25.96 -6.07
CA MET A 343 -0.36 -26.85 -4.93
C MET A 343 -0.70 -28.32 -5.23
N ASP A 344 -1.65 -28.58 -6.11
CA ASP A 344 -2.03 -29.95 -6.50
C ASP A 344 -0.87 -30.70 -7.14
N SER A 345 -0.07 -30.03 -7.98
CA SER A 345 1.12 -30.65 -8.58
C SER A 345 2.15 -31.05 -7.52
N TRP A 346 2.36 -30.24 -6.48
CA TRP A 346 3.24 -30.55 -5.37
C TRP A 346 2.75 -31.77 -4.57
N ILE A 347 1.46 -31.82 -4.26
CA ILE A 347 0.84 -32.93 -3.54
C ILE A 347 0.90 -34.22 -4.37
N ASN A 348 0.53 -34.17 -5.66
CA ASN A 348 0.52 -35.33 -6.56
C ASN A 348 1.93 -35.89 -6.81
N ALA A 349 2.96 -35.06 -6.70
CA ALA A 349 4.36 -35.51 -6.74
C ALA A 349 4.83 -36.17 -5.41
N GLY A 350 3.94 -36.31 -4.43
CA GLY A 350 4.25 -36.95 -3.14
C GLY A 350 5.19 -36.12 -2.26
N LYS A 351 5.33 -34.82 -2.51
CA LYS A 351 6.20 -33.94 -1.73
C LYS A 351 5.58 -33.61 -0.36
N LYS A 352 6.46 -33.31 0.61
CA LYS A 352 6.04 -32.98 1.99
C LYS A 352 5.18 -31.70 2.01
N THR A 353 4.09 -31.76 2.76
CA THR A 353 3.23 -30.60 3.06
C THR A 353 3.18 -30.32 4.55
N ASP A 354 2.81 -29.11 4.91
CA ASP A 354 2.47 -28.68 6.28
C ASP A 354 1.04 -28.11 6.29
N SER A 355 0.49 -27.83 7.48
CA SER A 355 -0.84 -27.28 7.67
C SER A 355 -0.89 -26.36 8.89
N VAL A 356 -1.91 -25.50 8.95
CA VAL A 356 -2.25 -24.71 10.15
C VAL A 356 -3.57 -25.19 10.71
N ASN A 357 -3.62 -25.49 12.00
CA ASN A 357 -4.89 -25.81 12.66
C ASN A 357 -5.68 -24.53 12.89
N SER A 358 -6.97 -24.54 12.55
CA SER A 358 -7.89 -23.45 12.87
C SER A 358 -8.98 -23.93 13.81
N VAL A 359 -9.42 -23.06 14.71
CA VAL A 359 -10.55 -23.31 15.63
C VAL A 359 -11.66 -22.29 15.43
N SER A 360 -12.90 -22.71 15.71
CA SER A 360 -14.03 -21.78 15.72
C SER A 360 -13.93 -20.79 16.90
N PRO A 361 -14.60 -19.63 16.83
CA PRO A 361 -14.66 -18.67 17.94
C PRO A 361 -15.17 -19.30 19.25
N LYS A 362 -16.14 -20.19 19.17
CA LYS A 362 -16.69 -20.90 20.33
C LYS A 362 -15.63 -21.79 21.01
N VAL A 363 -14.90 -22.60 20.25
CA VAL A 363 -13.81 -23.44 20.79
C VAL A 363 -12.70 -22.56 21.37
N PHE A 364 -12.37 -21.48 20.69
CA PHE A 364 -11.41 -20.49 21.18
C PHE A 364 -11.85 -19.88 22.53
N ALA A 365 -13.12 -19.49 22.67
CA ALA A 365 -13.67 -18.94 23.90
C ALA A 365 -13.51 -19.91 25.09
N ASP A 366 -13.75 -21.22 24.87
CA ASP A 366 -13.52 -22.25 25.90
C ASP A 366 -12.04 -22.32 26.31
N LYS A 367 -11.12 -22.18 25.35
CA LYS A 367 -9.68 -22.19 25.60
C LYS A 367 -9.20 -20.94 26.34
N VAL A 368 -9.72 -19.77 25.99
CA VAL A 368 -9.43 -18.51 26.72
C VAL A 368 -9.84 -18.63 28.20
N ARG A 369 -11.04 -19.12 28.44
CA ARG A 369 -11.51 -19.35 29.84
C ARG A 369 -10.65 -20.36 30.61
N SER A 370 -9.94 -21.23 29.93
CA SER A 370 -8.98 -22.19 30.51
C SER A 370 -7.54 -21.65 30.58
N GLY A 371 -7.33 -20.35 30.26
CA GLY A 371 -6.01 -19.70 30.39
C GLY A 371 -5.08 -19.90 29.21
N ALA A 372 -5.62 -20.16 27.99
CA ALA A 372 -4.81 -20.31 26.80
C ALA A 372 -4.03 -19.04 26.44
N ALA A 373 -2.81 -19.20 25.89
CA ALA A 373 -2.01 -18.10 25.36
C ALA A 373 -2.64 -17.57 24.07
N VAL A 374 -2.83 -16.25 23.99
CA VAL A 374 -3.48 -15.56 22.84
C VAL A 374 -2.54 -14.50 22.28
N LEU A 375 -2.43 -14.47 20.96
CA LEU A 375 -1.72 -13.45 20.18
C LEU A 375 -2.72 -12.70 19.28
N ASP A 376 -2.91 -11.42 19.57
CA ASP A 376 -3.69 -10.52 18.71
C ASP A 376 -2.74 -9.73 17.80
N VAL A 377 -2.82 -9.97 16.49
CA VAL A 377 -1.93 -9.33 15.50
C VAL A 377 -2.57 -8.10 14.83
N ARG A 378 -3.59 -7.52 15.44
CA ARG A 378 -4.19 -6.26 15.00
C ARG A 378 -3.32 -5.06 15.37
N LYS A 379 -3.58 -3.91 14.75
CA LYS A 379 -2.96 -2.64 15.18
C LYS A 379 -3.35 -2.33 16.65
N ILE A 380 -2.48 -1.65 17.36
CA ILE A 380 -2.76 -1.23 18.77
C ILE A 380 -4.09 -0.48 18.85
N SER A 381 -4.33 0.50 17.96
CA SER A 381 -5.57 1.27 17.92
C SER A 381 -6.84 0.42 17.69
N GLU A 382 -6.73 -0.69 16.95
CA GLU A 382 -7.85 -1.62 16.79
C GLU A 382 -8.10 -2.43 18.09
N ALA A 383 -7.03 -2.80 18.79
CA ALA A 383 -7.11 -3.55 20.03
C ALA A 383 -7.61 -2.69 21.20
N GLU A 384 -7.23 -1.42 21.28
CA GLU A 384 -7.70 -0.48 22.32
C GLU A 384 -9.23 -0.31 22.33
N ALA A 385 -9.88 -0.49 21.18
CA ALA A 385 -11.35 -0.52 21.10
C ALA A 385 -11.98 -1.78 21.71
N GLY A 386 -11.19 -2.84 21.91
CA GLY A 386 -11.57 -4.10 22.56
C GLY A 386 -10.65 -5.25 22.16
N TYR A 387 -10.16 -6.00 23.14
CA TYR A 387 -9.30 -7.17 22.95
C TYR A 387 -9.53 -8.22 24.01
N VAL A 388 -9.08 -9.46 23.77
CA VAL A 388 -9.17 -10.55 24.74
C VAL A 388 -8.32 -10.22 25.96
N GLN A 389 -8.91 -10.20 27.15
CA GLN A 389 -8.18 -9.88 28.37
C GLN A 389 -7.02 -10.85 28.59
N GLY A 390 -5.82 -10.31 28.78
CA GLY A 390 -4.59 -11.07 28.94
C GLY A 390 -3.94 -11.54 27.63
N ALA A 391 -4.51 -11.21 26.47
CA ALA A 391 -3.86 -11.47 25.20
C ALA A 391 -2.57 -10.63 25.06
N ASN A 392 -1.59 -11.20 24.38
CA ASN A 392 -0.43 -10.47 23.91
C ASN A 392 -0.84 -9.76 22.60
N VAL A 393 -0.84 -8.43 22.58
CA VAL A 393 -1.13 -7.64 21.39
C VAL A 393 0.20 -7.26 20.74
N LEU A 394 0.46 -7.84 19.56
CA LEU A 394 1.67 -7.61 18.78
C LEU A 394 1.27 -7.41 17.32
N PRO A 395 1.24 -6.19 16.82
CA PRO A 395 0.87 -5.92 15.43
C PRO A 395 1.67 -6.77 14.43
N LEU A 396 1.01 -7.27 13.39
CA LEU A 396 1.65 -8.12 12.37
C LEU A 396 2.91 -7.47 11.79
N ALA A 397 2.92 -6.15 11.63
CA ALA A 397 4.08 -5.41 11.12
C ALA A 397 5.34 -5.57 12.00
N ASP A 398 5.15 -5.76 13.31
CA ASP A 398 6.24 -5.88 14.31
C ASP A 398 6.61 -7.34 14.61
N LEU A 399 5.80 -8.29 14.08
CA LEU A 399 5.95 -9.72 14.41
C LEU A 399 7.33 -10.25 14.02
N LYS A 400 7.86 -9.89 12.85
CA LYS A 400 9.16 -10.37 12.35
C LYS A 400 10.29 -10.18 13.36
N ASN A 401 10.29 -9.02 14.04
CA ASN A 401 11.34 -8.66 15.00
C ASN A 401 11.13 -9.28 16.39
N SER A 402 9.92 -9.72 16.71
CA SER A 402 9.53 -10.20 18.04
C SER A 402 9.18 -11.68 18.10
N ILE A 403 9.15 -12.36 16.94
CA ILE A 403 8.68 -13.75 16.82
C ILE A 403 9.49 -14.72 17.69
N SER A 404 10.79 -14.50 17.87
CA SER A 404 11.67 -15.36 18.65
C SER A 404 11.37 -15.35 20.15
N ALA A 405 10.73 -14.30 20.65
CA ALA A 405 10.36 -14.14 22.06
C ALA A 405 9.01 -14.80 22.40
N LEU A 406 8.23 -15.22 21.40
CA LEU A 406 6.94 -15.86 21.60
C LEU A 406 7.08 -17.31 22.12
N PRO A 407 6.10 -17.83 22.91
CA PRO A 407 6.18 -19.17 23.49
C PRO A 407 6.14 -20.27 22.39
N LYS A 408 7.07 -21.26 22.50
CA LYS A 408 7.16 -22.39 21.55
C LYS A 408 6.58 -23.71 22.08
N ASN A 409 6.40 -23.81 23.40
CA ASN A 409 6.13 -25.09 24.06
C ASN A 409 4.65 -25.29 24.41
N GLU A 410 3.80 -24.31 24.19
CA GLU A 410 2.37 -24.35 24.50
C GLU A 410 1.54 -23.88 23.29
N PRO A 411 0.28 -24.32 23.17
CA PRO A 411 -0.60 -23.86 22.11
C PRO A 411 -0.78 -22.34 22.13
N LEU A 412 -0.47 -21.67 21.01
CA LEU A 412 -0.61 -20.24 20.84
C LEU A 412 -1.76 -19.96 19.85
N TYR A 413 -2.81 -19.33 20.34
CA TYR A 413 -4.00 -18.98 19.55
C TYR A 413 -3.81 -17.61 18.94
N ILE A 414 -3.85 -17.53 17.59
CA ILE A 414 -3.61 -16.28 16.86
C ILE A 414 -4.89 -15.81 16.22
N HIS A 415 -5.22 -14.53 16.41
CA HIS A 415 -6.31 -13.88 15.68
C HIS A 415 -5.94 -12.49 15.20
N CYS A 416 -6.73 -12.00 14.23
CA CYS A 416 -6.74 -10.60 13.80
C CYS A 416 -8.20 -10.10 13.73
N ALA A 417 -8.51 -9.15 12.87
CA ALA A 417 -9.90 -8.68 12.69
C ALA A 417 -10.79 -9.72 12.00
N GLY A 418 -10.34 -10.34 10.88
CA GLY A 418 -11.16 -11.20 10.03
C GLY A 418 -10.48 -12.48 9.53
N GLY A 419 -9.29 -12.85 10.01
CA GLY A 419 -8.60 -14.10 9.65
C GLY A 419 -7.44 -13.93 8.65
N TYR A 420 -7.37 -12.87 7.86
CA TYR A 420 -6.33 -12.67 6.85
C TYR A 420 -4.93 -12.46 7.46
N ARG A 421 -4.76 -11.46 8.34
CA ARG A 421 -3.49 -11.14 9.00
C ARG A 421 -3.01 -12.25 9.94
N SER A 422 -3.93 -12.96 10.60
CA SER A 422 -3.57 -14.05 11.49
C SER A 422 -3.02 -15.27 10.73
N MET A 423 -3.46 -15.51 9.49
CA MET A 423 -2.86 -16.56 8.65
C MET A 423 -1.47 -16.17 8.16
N ILE A 424 -1.23 -14.90 7.80
CA ILE A 424 0.12 -14.41 7.51
C ILE A 424 1.03 -14.66 8.73
N ALA A 425 0.59 -14.24 9.93
CA ALA A 425 1.34 -14.45 11.17
C ALA A 425 1.63 -15.94 11.44
N ALA A 426 0.61 -16.80 11.29
CA ALA A 426 0.75 -18.24 11.47
C ALA A 426 1.77 -18.84 10.48
N SER A 427 1.73 -18.45 9.21
CA SER A 427 2.67 -18.92 8.19
C SER A 427 4.11 -18.46 8.50
N MET A 428 4.31 -17.20 8.92
CA MET A 428 5.61 -16.69 9.35
C MET A 428 6.17 -17.47 10.54
N MET A 429 5.34 -17.78 11.54
CA MET A 429 5.74 -18.56 12.69
C MET A 429 6.08 -20.01 12.32
N LYS A 430 5.28 -20.64 11.46
CA LYS A 430 5.55 -21.97 10.93
C LYS A 430 6.88 -22.02 10.15
N ALA A 431 7.17 -21.00 9.36
CA ALA A 431 8.42 -20.90 8.58
C ALA A 431 9.67 -20.86 9.49
N VAL A 432 9.57 -20.35 10.71
CA VAL A 432 10.68 -20.34 11.70
C VAL A 432 10.56 -21.43 12.75
N GLY A 433 9.75 -22.48 12.48
CA GLY A 433 9.74 -23.73 13.23
C GLY A 433 8.75 -23.81 14.39
N TYR A 434 7.76 -22.91 14.49
CA TYR A 434 6.66 -23.08 15.42
C TYR A 434 5.71 -24.18 14.95
N THR A 435 5.40 -25.13 15.84
CA THR A 435 4.48 -26.26 15.55
C THR A 435 3.14 -26.15 16.25
N ASN A 436 3.04 -25.26 17.24
CA ASN A 436 1.93 -25.11 18.18
C ASN A 436 1.01 -23.92 17.86
N VAL A 437 1.07 -23.40 16.66
CA VAL A 437 0.28 -22.24 16.21
C VAL A 437 -1.13 -22.70 15.81
N ILE A 438 -2.15 -22.00 16.33
CA ILE A 438 -3.56 -22.26 16.07
C ILE A 438 -4.24 -20.96 15.64
N ASN A 439 -4.75 -20.92 14.43
CA ASN A 439 -5.50 -19.77 13.92
C ASN A 439 -6.93 -19.76 14.49
N VAL A 440 -7.48 -18.58 14.77
CA VAL A 440 -8.89 -18.43 15.15
C VAL A 440 -9.69 -17.92 13.98
N TYR A 441 -10.59 -18.76 13.49
CA TYR A 441 -11.42 -18.50 12.31
C TYR A 441 -12.28 -17.24 12.50
N GLY A 442 -12.36 -16.40 11.46
CA GLY A 442 -13.17 -15.17 11.48
C GLY A 442 -12.65 -14.05 12.37
N GLY A 443 -11.62 -14.31 13.19
CA GLY A 443 -10.94 -13.31 14.02
C GLY A 443 -11.87 -12.53 14.95
N TRP A 444 -11.47 -11.31 15.31
CA TRP A 444 -12.19 -10.45 16.28
C TRP A 444 -13.63 -10.17 15.89
N SER A 445 -13.94 -10.11 14.60
CA SER A 445 -15.31 -9.86 14.12
C SER A 445 -16.32 -10.88 14.64
N LEU A 446 -15.88 -12.14 14.87
CA LEU A 446 -16.70 -13.21 15.42
C LEU A 446 -16.37 -13.48 16.91
N ILE A 447 -15.12 -13.29 17.35
CA ILE A 447 -14.67 -13.53 18.73
C ILE A 447 -15.42 -12.62 19.72
N LYS A 448 -15.63 -11.35 19.37
CA LYS A 448 -16.26 -10.34 20.24
C LYS A 448 -17.69 -10.69 20.69
N ASP A 449 -18.36 -11.54 19.92
CA ASP A 449 -19.74 -11.96 20.18
C ASP A 449 -19.80 -13.21 21.07
N GLU A 450 -18.63 -13.81 21.39
CA GLU A 450 -18.52 -14.94 22.30
C GLU A 450 -18.40 -14.48 23.76
N ASN A 451 -18.78 -15.36 24.71
CA ASN A 451 -18.66 -15.09 26.15
C ASN A 451 -17.20 -15.24 26.61
N ILE A 452 -16.37 -14.23 26.39
CA ILE A 452 -14.97 -14.15 26.79
C ILE A 452 -14.70 -12.88 27.61
N PRO A 453 -13.68 -12.86 28.47
CA PRO A 453 -13.22 -11.62 29.10
C PRO A 453 -12.62 -10.67 28.06
N VAL A 454 -13.17 -9.46 27.98
CA VAL A 454 -12.71 -8.40 27.06
C VAL A 454 -12.20 -7.22 27.88
N ALA A 455 -11.04 -6.68 27.47
CA ALA A 455 -10.48 -5.43 27.98
C ALA A 455 -10.58 -4.34 26.90
N THR A 456 -10.60 -3.08 27.32
CA THR A 456 -10.59 -1.88 26.48
C THR A 456 -9.59 -0.86 27.03
N GLY A 457 -9.16 0.08 26.21
CA GLY A 457 -8.17 1.11 26.57
C GLY A 457 -6.73 0.66 26.34
N ALA A 458 -5.79 1.36 26.96
CA ALA A 458 -4.37 1.16 26.70
C ALA A 458 -3.96 -0.32 26.78
N VAL A 459 -3.36 -0.79 25.69
CA VAL A 459 -2.85 -2.16 25.60
C VAL A 459 -1.56 -2.26 26.39
N GLU A 460 -1.53 -3.12 27.40
CA GLU A 460 -0.28 -3.50 28.05
C GLU A 460 0.56 -4.34 27.06
N THR A 461 1.46 -3.69 26.33
CA THR A 461 2.51 -4.43 25.63
C THR A 461 3.43 -5.01 26.68
N LYS A 462 3.27 -6.30 26.98
CA LYS A 462 4.26 -7.01 27.78
C LYS A 462 5.57 -6.93 26.98
N SER A 463 6.58 -6.25 27.54
CA SER A 463 7.95 -6.36 27.03
C SER A 463 8.32 -7.84 27.04
N LEU A 464 8.42 -8.41 25.83
CA LEU A 464 8.81 -9.80 25.60
C LEU A 464 10.30 -9.97 25.81
#